data_f2e733d50318c0946e016240f5e882d1
#
_entry.id   f2e733d50318c0946e016240f5e882d1
#
_cell.length_a   1.000
_cell.length_b   1.000
_cell.length_c   1.000
_cell.angle_alpha   90.00
_cell.angle_beta   90.00
_cell.angle_gamma   90.00
#
_symmetry.space_group_name_H-M   'P 1'
#
loop_
_entity.id
_entity.type
_entity.pdbx_description
1 polymer ?
#
loop_
_entity_poly.entity_id
_entity_poly.type
_entity_poly.pdbx_seq_one_letter_code
_entity_poly.pdbx_strand_id
1 'polypeptide(L)'
;ASVLNAYSLVNSQGVYGGQRRAAPDQRVFVLTRSAYAGQQRYAAATWSGDVTSTWTALRQQVAGGLGFSLSGIPYLTVDIGGFSVPGRFSRKDPLPEDAEEWRELNTRWFQYGTFLPLTRVHGEVPKREMWEMGGESHPAYQAHLKFDRLRYRMLPYVYSLAGGVTHESGTFLRPLVMDFPSDAAARRVADQYLF
;
A
#
# COMPACT_ATOMS: atom_id res chain seq x y z
N ALA A 1 -21.26 -21.79 -1.42
CA ALA A 1 -21.27 -20.43 -2.02
C ALA A 1 -21.46 -19.32 -0.96
N SER A 2 -22.24 -19.55 0.10
CA SER A 2 -22.58 -18.54 1.11
C SER A 2 -21.38 -18.00 1.93
N VAL A 3 -20.27 -18.71 1.97
CA VAL A 3 -19.06 -18.33 2.75
C VAL A 3 -17.89 -17.88 1.87
N LEU A 4 -18.08 -17.83 0.55
CA LEU A 4 -16.98 -17.51 -0.38
C LEU A 4 -16.35 -16.15 -0.11
N ASN A 5 -17.16 -15.13 0.16
CA ASN A 5 -16.69 -13.80 0.45
C ASN A 5 -15.92 -13.71 1.78
N ALA A 6 -16.19 -14.59 2.74
CA ALA A 6 -15.52 -14.67 4.02
C ALA A 6 -14.26 -15.59 4.00
N TYR A 7 -13.92 -16.14 2.83
CA TYR A 7 -12.79 -17.07 2.71
C TYR A 7 -11.49 -16.51 3.30
N SER A 8 -11.14 -15.27 2.95
CA SER A 8 -9.90 -14.65 3.43
C SER A 8 -9.89 -14.47 4.96
N LEU A 9 -11.02 -14.16 5.56
CA LEU A 9 -11.17 -14.06 7.02
C LEU A 9 -10.91 -15.42 7.69
N VAL A 10 -11.57 -16.48 7.22
CA VAL A 10 -11.45 -17.84 7.77
C VAL A 10 -10.04 -18.40 7.56
N ASN A 11 -9.48 -18.16 6.36
CA ASN A 11 -8.10 -18.55 6.07
C ASN A 11 -7.08 -17.84 6.99
N SER A 12 -7.22 -16.52 7.16
CA SER A 12 -6.36 -15.75 8.05
C SER A 12 -6.49 -16.19 9.52
N GLN A 13 -7.70 -16.55 9.94
CA GLN A 13 -7.95 -17.13 11.27
C GLN A 13 -7.18 -18.45 11.45
N GLY A 14 -7.24 -19.34 10.47
CA GLY A 14 -6.53 -20.62 10.51
C GLY A 14 -5.01 -20.45 10.58
N VAL A 15 -4.45 -19.58 9.73
CA VAL A 15 -3.01 -19.25 9.71
C VAL A 15 -2.58 -18.62 11.03
N TYR A 16 -3.30 -17.62 11.50
CA TYR A 16 -3.03 -16.96 12.79
C TYR A 16 -3.03 -17.98 13.95
N GLY A 17 -4.08 -18.78 14.06
CA GLY A 17 -4.19 -19.79 15.11
C GLY A 17 -3.09 -20.86 15.02
N GLY A 18 -2.69 -21.26 13.81
CA GLY A 18 -1.58 -22.19 13.60
C GLY A 18 -0.24 -21.61 14.09
N GLN A 19 0.08 -20.38 13.68
CA GLN A 19 1.32 -19.70 14.10
C GLN A 19 1.35 -19.46 15.61
N ARG A 20 0.25 -19.02 16.21
CA ARG A 20 0.16 -18.82 17.68
C ARG A 20 0.36 -20.10 18.47
N ARG A 21 -0.10 -21.26 17.97
CA ARG A 21 0.16 -22.55 18.63
C ARG A 21 1.61 -23.00 18.46
N ALA A 22 2.20 -22.76 17.29
CA ALA A 22 3.58 -23.18 17.02
C ALA A 22 4.62 -22.31 17.74
N ALA A 23 4.35 -21.00 17.89
CA ALA A 23 5.27 -20.02 18.47
C ALA A 23 4.48 -18.99 19.29
N PRO A 24 4.01 -19.36 20.52
CA PRO A 24 3.11 -18.53 21.32
C PRO A 24 3.71 -17.18 21.75
N ASP A 25 5.04 -17.11 21.87
CA ASP A 25 5.76 -15.91 22.29
C ASP A 25 6.10 -14.96 21.13
N GLN A 26 5.81 -15.37 19.89
CA GLN A 26 6.08 -14.54 18.71
C GLN A 26 4.82 -13.85 18.21
N ARG A 27 5.00 -12.63 17.67
CA ARG A 27 3.92 -11.92 16.99
C ARG A 27 3.64 -12.59 15.64
N VAL A 28 2.37 -12.67 15.30
CA VAL A 28 1.94 -13.11 13.96
C VAL A 28 1.88 -11.91 13.03
N PHE A 29 2.29 -12.10 11.78
CA PHE A 29 2.07 -11.19 10.68
C PHE A 29 1.64 -12.00 9.46
N VAL A 30 0.52 -11.63 8.88
CA VAL A 30 -0.03 -12.25 7.67
C VAL A 30 -0.17 -11.17 6.61
N LEU A 31 0.38 -11.39 5.41
CA LEU A 31 0.08 -10.59 4.23
C LEU A 31 -0.81 -11.42 3.30
N THR A 32 -1.98 -10.91 2.97
CA THR A 32 -2.98 -11.62 2.17
C THR A 32 -3.52 -10.75 1.03
N ARG A 33 -3.84 -11.38 -0.09
CA ARG A 33 -4.34 -10.70 -1.30
C ARG A 33 -5.80 -10.27 -1.20
N SER A 34 -6.55 -10.83 -0.29
CA SER A 34 -7.98 -10.55 -0.12
C SER A 34 -8.31 -10.18 1.32
N ALA A 35 -9.37 -9.44 1.50
CA ALA A 35 -9.80 -8.98 2.80
C ALA A 35 -11.30 -9.16 3.02
N TYR A 36 -11.67 -9.25 4.28
CA TYR A 36 -13.04 -9.21 4.75
C TYR A 36 -13.12 -8.47 6.08
N ALA A 37 -14.24 -7.85 6.38
CA ALA A 37 -14.43 -7.08 7.61
C ALA A 37 -14.08 -7.92 8.85
N GLY A 38 -13.26 -7.36 9.74
CA GLY A 38 -12.78 -8.04 10.94
C GLY A 38 -11.48 -8.85 10.77
N GLN A 39 -10.92 -8.91 9.58
CA GLN A 39 -9.70 -9.70 9.31
C GLN A 39 -8.47 -9.15 10.05
N GLN A 40 -8.43 -7.86 10.37
CA GLN A 40 -7.35 -7.23 11.14
C GLN A 40 -7.11 -7.90 12.50
N ARG A 41 -8.11 -8.55 13.12
CA ARG A 41 -7.97 -9.31 14.38
C ARG A 41 -7.00 -10.48 14.27
N TYR A 42 -6.70 -10.93 13.07
CA TYR A 42 -5.80 -12.04 12.81
C TYR A 42 -4.42 -11.56 12.31
N ALA A 43 -4.02 -10.34 12.67
CA ALA A 43 -2.77 -9.73 12.28
C ALA A 43 -2.55 -9.72 10.75
N ALA A 44 -3.64 -9.57 10.01
CA ALA A 44 -3.64 -9.60 8.55
C ALA A 44 -3.57 -8.18 7.98
N ALA A 45 -2.54 -7.95 7.18
CA ALA A 45 -2.45 -6.85 6.24
C ALA A 45 -2.84 -7.32 4.84
N THR A 46 -3.35 -6.43 4.03
CA THR A 46 -3.83 -6.74 2.68
C THR A 46 -3.07 -5.93 1.65
N TRP A 47 -2.81 -6.51 0.48
CA TRP A 47 -2.34 -5.75 -0.68
C TRP A 47 -3.30 -5.91 -1.86
N SER A 48 -3.21 -4.98 -2.81
CA SER A 48 -4.15 -4.88 -3.93
C SER A 48 -3.97 -5.93 -5.05
N GLY A 49 -3.00 -6.84 -4.91
CA GLY A 49 -2.71 -7.85 -5.93
C GLY A 49 -1.91 -7.30 -7.11
N ASP A 50 -1.94 -8.02 -8.23
CA ASP A 50 -1.10 -7.79 -9.42
C ASP A 50 -1.67 -6.66 -10.31
N VAL A 51 -1.71 -5.45 -9.78
CA VAL A 51 -2.20 -4.28 -10.53
C VAL A 51 -1.22 -3.86 -11.63
N THR A 52 -1.75 -3.31 -12.71
CA THR A 52 -0.93 -2.84 -13.83
C THR A 52 -0.22 -1.54 -13.49
N SER A 53 1.03 -1.40 -13.95
CA SER A 53 1.86 -0.18 -13.80
C SER A 53 1.36 0.93 -14.73
N THR A 54 0.30 1.62 -14.32
CA THR A 54 -0.31 2.74 -15.07
C THR A 54 -0.71 3.88 -14.13
N TRP A 55 -0.83 5.07 -14.68
CA TRP A 55 -1.36 6.25 -13.97
C TRP A 55 -2.78 6.04 -13.45
N THR A 56 -3.62 5.38 -14.24
CA THR A 56 -5.00 5.04 -13.85
C THR A 56 -5.00 4.09 -12.67
N ALA A 57 -4.17 3.04 -12.69
CA ALA A 57 -4.07 2.11 -11.57
C ALA A 57 -3.58 2.81 -10.30
N LEU A 58 -2.55 3.66 -10.39
CA LEU A 58 -2.07 4.45 -9.25
C LEU A 58 -3.21 5.27 -8.61
N ARG A 59 -3.96 6.00 -9.42
CA ARG A 59 -5.11 6.78 -8.94
C ARG A 59 -6.16 5.91 -8.25
N GLN A 60 -6.46 4.75 -8.83
CA GLN A 60 -7.41 3.79 -8.26
C GLN A 60 -6.91 3.19 -6.94
N GLN A 61 -5.60 3.01 -6.76
CA GLN A 61 -5.04 2.52 -5.51
C GLN A 61 -5.25 3.49 -4.35
N VAL A 62 -5.13 4.80 -4.61
CA VAL A 62 -5.40 5.81 -3.57
C VAL A 62 -6.87 5.72 -3.13
N ALA A 63 -7.80 5.81 -4.07
CA ALA A 63 -9.23 5.74 -3.77
C ALA A 63 -9.62 4.38 -3.13
N GLY A 64 -9.06 3.27 -3.63
CA GLY A 64 -9.27 1.94 -3.08
C GLY A 64 -8.78 1.83 -1.63
N GLY A 65 -7.61 2.39 -1.32
CA GLY A 65 -7.06 2.41 0.03
C GLY A 65 -7.95 3.15 1.02
N LEU A 66 -8.55 4.28 0.60
CA LEU A 66 -9.54 5.00 1.40
C LEU A 66 -10.80 4.18 1.63
N GLY A 67 -11.25 3.43 0.61
CA GLY A 67 -12.37 2.50 0.73
C GLY A 67 -12.12 1.37 1.73
N PHE A 68 -10.89 0.84 1.80
CA PHE A 68 -10.49 -0.14 2.82
C PHE A 68 -10.59 0.44 4.23
N SER A 69 -10.08 1.65 4.44
CA SER A 69 -10.18 2.34 5.74
C SER A 69 -11.63 2.57 6.17
N LEU A 70 -12.49 3.02 5.25
CA LEU A 70 -13.92 3.19 5.50
C LEU A 70 -14.63 1.85 5.82
N SER A 71 -14.09 0.75 5.31
CA SER A 71 -14.59 -0.61 5.59
C SER A 71 -14.04 -1.23 6.89
N GLY A 72 -13.24 -0.47 7.67
CA GLY A 72 -12.62 -0.95 8.91
C GLY A 72 -11.45 -1.89 8.69
N ILE A 73 -10.76 -1.81 7.55
CA ILE A 73 -9.57 -2.60 7.20
C ILE A 73 -8.36 -1.65 7.18
N PRO A 74 -7.62 -1.52 8.32
CA PRO A 74 -6.65 -0.44 8.48
C PRO A 74 -5.29 -0.70 7.82
N TYR A 75 -4.92 -1.96 7.59
CA TYR A 75 -3.61 -2.33 7.09
C TYR A 75 -3.66 -2.68 5.61
N LEU A 76 -3.38 -1.68 4.76
CA LEU A 76 -3.25 -1.85 3.32
C LEU A 76 -1.80 -1.59 2.88
N THR A 77 -1.36 -2.32 1.88
CA THR A 77 -0.19 -2.01 1.07
C THR A 77 -0.52 -2.18 -0.41
N VAL A 78 0.41 -1.78 -1.25
CA VAL A 78 0.34 -1.97 -2.70
C VAL A 78 1.69 -2.45 -3.21
N ASP A 79 1.73 -2.99 -4.41
CA ASP A 79 2.98 -3.20 -5.13
C ASP A 79 3.42 -1.84 -5.69
N ILE A 80 4.38 -1.18 -5.00
CA ILE A 80 4.87 0.14 -5.42
C ILE A 80 5.50 0.01 -6.80
N GLY A 81 4.99 0.80 -7.74
CA GLY A 81 5.32 0.75 -9.15
C GLY A 81 4.31 -0.05 -9.99
N GLY A 82 3.37 -0.74 -9.36
CA GLY A 82 2.47 -1.71 -10.01
C GLY A 82 3.18 -3.05 -10.25
N PHE A 83 2.45 -4.16 -10.30
CA PHE A 83 3.03 -5.50 -10.48
C PHE A 83 3.28 -5.81 -11.96
N SER A 84 2.21 -5.82 -12.76
CA SER A 84 2.26 -6.15 -14.19
C SER A 84 2.64 -4.92 -15.02
N VAL A 85 3.76 -5.02 -15.72
CA VAL A 85 4.35 -3.87 -16.40
C VAL A 85 4.04 -3.88 -17.88
N PRO A 86 3.48 -2.79 -18.47
CA PRO A 86 3.25 -2.68 -19.91
C PRO A 86 4.53 -2.88 -20.70
N GLY A 87 4.43 -3.59 -21.85
CA GLY A 87 5.58 -3.96 -22.68
C GLY A 87 6.46 -2.80 -23.12
N ARG A 88 5.92 -1.59 -23.27
CA ARG A 88 6.69 -0.39 -23.61
C ARG A 88 7.74 -0.04 -22.54
N PHE A 89 7.47 -0.32 -21.25
CA PHE A 89 8.41 -0.09 -20.16
C PHE A 89 9.31 -1.30 -19.88
N SER A 90 8.83 -2.53 -20.15
CA SER A 90 9.52 -3.78 -19.79
C SER A 90 10.37 -4.38 -20.90
N ARG A 91 10.33 -3.84 -22.11
CA ARG A 91 11.21 -4.29 -23.21
C ARG A 91 12.67 -4.02 -22.88
N LYS A 92 13.57 -4.80 -23.46
CA LYS A 92 15.02 -4.73 -23.21
C LYS A 92 15.60 -3.32 -23.45
N ASP A 93 15.15 -2.66 -24.51
CA ASP A 93 15.59 -1.33 -24.91
C ASP A 93 14.36 -0.42 -25.04
N PRO A 94 13.85 0.16 -23.93
CA PRO A 94 12.71 1.08 -23.97
C PRO A 94 13.11 2.37 -24.69
N LEU A 95 12.13 3.04 -25.31
CA LEU A 95 12.37 4.38 -25.85
C LEU A 95 12.74 5.34 -24.70
N PRO A 96 13.54 6.37 -24.96
CA PRO A 96 13.93 7.33 -23.92
C PRO A 96 12.72 7.92 -23.17
N GLU A 97 11.67 8.29 -23.90
CA GLU A 97 10.43 8.83 -23.33
C GLU A 97 9.67 7.81 -22.46
N ASP A 98 9.65 6.53 -22.86
CA ASP A 98 9.03 5.45 -22.07
C ASP A 98 9.83 5.20 -20.78
N ALA A 99 11.16 5.28 -20.86
CA ALA A 99 12.03 5.13 -19.71
C ALA A 99 11.84 6.28 -18.70
N GLU A 100 11.69 7.51 -19.17
CA GLU A 100 11.41 8.66 -18.32
C GLU A 100 10.02 8.59 -17.70
N GLU A 101 9.01 8.22 -18.48
CA GLU A 101 7.65 8.01 -17.94
C GLU A 101 7.63 6.91 -16.88
N TRP A 102 8.38 5.82 -17.09
CA TRP A 102 8.54 4.76 -16.10
C TRP A 102 9.12 5.28 -14.78
N ARG A 103 10.18 6.09 -14.85
CA ARG A 103 10.81 6.70 -13.66
C ARG A 103 9.84 7.63 -12.92
N GLU A 104 9.13 8.48 -13.67
CA GLU A 104 8.14 9.38 -13.08
C GLU A 104 6.99 8.61 -12.43
N LEU A 105 6.42 7.62 -13.11
CA LEU A 105 5.34 6.78 -12.58
C LEU A 105 5.78 6.06 -11.29
N ASN A 106 6.97 5.45 -11.28
CA ASN A 106 7.50 4.80 -10.08
C ASN A 106 7.73 5.80 -8.95
N THR A 107 8.20 7.00 -9.27
CA THR A 107 8.38 8.06 -8.28
C THR A 107 7.05 8.40 -7.61
N ARG A 108 5.95 8.53 -8.36
CA ARG A 108 4.63 8.82 -7.79
C ARG A 108 4.08 7.64 -6.97
N TRP A 109 4.28 6.43 -7.43
CA TRP A 109 3.95 5.25 -6.64
C TRP A 109 4.74 5.20 -5.32
N PHE A 110 6.04 5.52 -5.37
CA PHE A 110 6.89 5.52 -4.18
C PHE A 110 6.49 6.61 -3.18
N GLN A 111 6.12 7.79 -3.67
CA GLN A 111 5.57 8.87 -2.85
C GLN A 111 4.29 8.42 -2.13
N TYR A 112 3.35 7.81 -2.85
CA TYR A 112 2.15 7.23 -2.23
C TYR A 112 2.49 6.15 -1.22
N GLY A 113 3.37 5.21 -1.59
CA GLY A 113 3.81 4.11 -0.73
C GLY A 113 4.47 4.55 0.58
N THR A 114 5.11 5.74 0.58
CA THR A 114 5.71 6.34 1.79
C THR A 114 4.67 6.57 2.89
N PHE A 115 3.43 6.89 2.53
CA PHE A 115 2.31 7.16 3.43
C PHE A 115 1.32 5.99 3.52
N LEU A 116 1.81 4.77 3.35
CA LEU A 116 1.04 3.55 3.60
C LEU A 116 1.49 2.89 4.92
N PRO A 117 0.65 2.10 5.58
CA PRO A 117 1.04 1.33 6.77
C PRO A 117 2.26 0.44 6.52
N LEU A 118 2.30 -0.24 5.37
CA LEU A 118 3.43 -1.03 4.91
C LEU A 118 3.96 -0.45 3.60
N THR A 119 5.27 -0.21 3.54
CA THR A 119 5.97 0.24 2.34
C THR A 119 6.71 -0.94 1.72
N ARG A 120 6.36 -1.29 0.47
CA ARG A 120 6.93 -2.44 -0.23
C ARG A 120 7.06 -2.17 -1.72
N VAL A 121 8.28 -2.16 -2.23
CA VAL A 121 8.55 -2.14 -3.68
C VAL A 121 8.45 -3.57 -4.20
N HIS A 122 7.62 -3.82 -5.20
CA HIS A 122 7.41 -5.16 -5.73
C HIS A 122 6.78 -5.14 -7.13
N GLY A 123 7.11 -6.13 -7.96
CA GLY A 123 6.52 -6.36 -9.27
C GLY A 123 7.46 -7.05 -10.25
N GLU A 124 7.02 -7.19 -11.50
CA GLU A 124 7.79 -7.74 -12.62
C GLU A 124 8.89 -6.77 -13.09
N VAL A 125 9.62 -7.16 -14.14
CA VAL A 125 10.59 -6.29 -14.82
C VAL A 125 9.90 -5.06 -15.42
N PRO A 126 10.60 -3.91 -15.53
CA PRO A 126 12.00 -3.66 -15.15
C PRO A 126 12.20 -3.53 -13.64
N LYS A 127 13.44 -3.59 -13.20
CA LYS A 127 13.81 -3.35 -11.82
C LYS A 127 13.35 -1.96 -11.38
N ARG A 128 13.01 -1.82 -10.11
CA ARG A 128 12.42 -0.59 -9.55
C ARG A 128 13.07 -0.12 -8.25
N GLU A 129 14.22 -0.69 -7.94
CA GLU A 129 15.05 -0.22 -6.86
C GLU A 129 15.54 1.20 -7.13
N MET A 130 15.76 1.96 -6.08
CA MET A 130 16.13 3.38 -6.16
C MET A 130 17.30 3.64 -7.12
N TRP A 131 18.32 2.80 -7.10
CA TRP A 131 19.52 2.94 -7.97
C TRP A 131 19.26 2.67 -9.46
N GLU A 132 18.13 2.03 -9.79
CA GLU A 132 17.68 1.82 -11.17
C GLU A 132 16.90 3.03 -11.74
N MET A 133 16.66 4.04 -10.91
CA MET A 133 15.91 5.25 -11.28
C MET A 133 16.76 6.33 -11.95
N GLY A 134 17.71 5.93 -12.80
CA GLY A 134 18.53 6.84 -13.60
C GLY A 134 19.84 7.26 -12.96
N GLY A 135 20.23 6.63 -11.84
CA GLY A 135 21.47 6.93 -11.11
C GLY A 135 21.36 8.15 -10.17
N GLU A 136 22.39 8.37 -9.38
CA GLU A 136 22.35 9.28 -8.23
C GLU A 136 22.02 10.75 -8.57
N SER A 137 22.42 11.21 -9.75
CA SER A 137 22.16 12.60 -10.18
C SER A 137 20.74 12.79 -10.76
N HIS A 138 20.02 11.68 -11.04
CA HIS A 138 18.71 11.76 -11.66
C HIS A 138 17.64 12.25 -10.67
N PRO A 139 16.69 13.13 -11.09
CA PRO A 139 15.63 13.63 -10.21
C PRO A 139 14.78 12.53 -9.59
N ALA A 140 14.50 11.44 -10.31
CA ALA A 140 13.74 10.31 -9.79
C ALA A 140 14.47 9.61 -8.65
N TYR A 141 15.79 9.35 -8.79
CA TYR A 141 16.60 8.80 -7.70
C TYR A 141 16.56 9.71 -6.47
N GLN A 142 16.78 11.01 -6.65
CA GLN A 142 16.76 11.97 -5.56
C GLN A 142 15.41 12.06 -4.84
N ALA A 143 14.32 11.93 -5.62
CA ALA A 143 12.98 11.88 -5.04
C ALA A 143 12.79 10.60 -4.21
N HIS A 144 13.16 9.43 -4.73
CA HIS A 144 13.10 8.17 -3.98
C HIS A 144 13.90 8.26 -2.68
N LEU A 145 15.15 8.72 -2.74
CA LEU A 145 16.01 8.90 -1.56
C LEU A 145 15.40 9.84 -0.52
N LYS A 146 14.80 10.95 -0.97
CA LYS A 146 14.11 11.90 -0.10
C LYS A 146 12.94 11.23 0.64
N PHE A 147 12.09 10.52 -0.09
CA PHE A 147 10.89 9.89 0.47
C PHE A 147 11.21 8.65 1.31
N ASP A 148 12.26 7.90 0.97
CA ASP A 148 12.77 6.82 1.80
C ASP A 148 13.27 7.35 3.16
N ARG A 149 14.10 8.37 3.16
CA ARG A 149 14.55 9.05 4.38
C ARG A 149 13.39 9.60 5.20
N LEU A 150 12.38 10.17 4.54
CA LEU A 150 11.16 10.62 5.20
C LEU A 150 10.44 9.44 5.88
N ARG A 151 10.28 8.32 5.19
CA ARG A 151 9.66 7.11 5.74
C ARG A 151 10.37 6.64 7.02
N TYR A 152 11.70 6.56 7.00
CA TYR A 152 12.46 6.18 8.19
C TYR A 152 12.29 7.17 9.34
N ARG A 153 12.27 8.45 9.07
CA ARG A 153 12.01 9.48 10.09
C ARG A 153 10.60 9.41 10.66
N MET A 154 9.64 8.94 9.87
CA MET A 154 8.25 8.78 10.28
C MET A 154 7.97 7.46 11.03
N LEU A 155 8.94 6.53 11.13
CA LEU A 155 8.69 5.24 11.77
C LEU A 155 8.09 5.34 13.18
N PRO A 156 8.58 6.22 14.09
CA PRO A 156 7.95 6.36 15.42
C PRO A 156 6.49 6.84 15.33
N TYR A 157 6.20 7.75 14.41
CA TYR A 157 4.85 8.23 14.16
C TYR A 157 3.94 7.12 13.62
N VAL A 158 4.40 6.38 12.59
CA VAL A 158 3.68 5.23 12.02
C VAL A 158 3.43 4.15 13.08
N TYR A 159 4.39 3.91 13.97
CA TYR A 159 4.23 2.98 15.07
C TYR A 159 3.16 3.46 16.08
N SER A 160 3.10 4.75 16.36
CA SER A 160 2.05 5.33 17.20
C SER A 160 0.67 5.22 16.57
N LEU A 161 0.56 5.43 15.25
CA LEU A 161 -0.70 5.18 14.52
C LEU A 161 -1.14 3.71 14.62
N ALA A 162 -0.18 2.77 14.52
CA ALA A 162 -0.47 1.35 14.71
C ALA A 162 -0.98 1.05 16.13
N GLY A 163 -0.48 1.78 17.13
CA GLY A 163 -1.01 1.76 18.51
C GLY A 163 -2.48 2.21 18.53
N GLY A 164 -2.81 3.34 17.89
CA GLY A 164 -4.18 3.82 17.77
C GLY A 164 -5.12 2.83 17.05
N VAL A 165 -4.61 2.17 15.99
CA VAL A 165 -5.37 1.09 15.33
C VAL A 165 -5.69 -0.05 16.29
N THR A 166 -4.72 -0.46 17.11
CA THR A 166 -4.86 -1.61 18.00
C THR A 166 -5.72 -1.31 19.23
N HIS A 167 -5.55 -0.15 19.85
CA HIS A 167 -6.15 0.19 21.14
C HIS A 167 -7.40 1.05 21.02
N GLU A 168 -7.56 1.79 19.92
CA GLU A 168 -8.62 2.78 19.74
C GLU A 168 -9.51 2.50 18.52
N SER A 169 -9.25 1.38 17.81
CA SER A 169 -9.97 1.02 16.57
C SER A 169 -9.83 2.08 15.47
N GLY A 170 -8.69 2.76 15.41
CA GLY A 170 -8.35 3.76 14.40
C GLY A 170 -8.02 3.16 13.03
N THR A 171 -7.62 4.01 12.11
CA THR A 171 -7.11 3.61 10.78
C THR A 171 -5.95 4.51 10.37
N PHE A 172 -5.11 4.05 9.44
CA PHE A 172 -3.96 4.83 8.94
C PHE A 172 -4.38 5.88 7.92
N LEU A 173 -5.11 5.46 6.89
CA LEU A 173 -5.54 6.35 5.82
C LEU A 173 -6.94 6.89 6.17
N ARG A 174 -7.01 8.11 6.64
CA ARG A 174 -8.27 8.72 7.04
C ARG A 174 -8.80 9.60 5.92
N PRO A 175 -9.77 9.12 5.12
CA PRO A 175 -10.40 9.99 4.11
C PRO A 175 -11.06 11.19 4.79
N LEU A 176 -11.04 12.34 4.13
CA LEU A 176 -11.51 13.61 4.71
C LEU A 176 -12.92 13.52 5.28
N VAL A 177 -13.78 12.69 4.70
CA VAL A 177 -15.15 12.50 5.17
C VAL A 177 -15.24 11.95 6.60
N MET A 178 -14.22 11.26 7.10
CA MET A 178 -14.20 10.75 8.48
C MET A 178 -14.04 11.89 9.50
N ASP A 179 -13.24 12.89 9.16
CA ASP A 179 -12.97 14.04 10.03
C ASP A 179 -13.90 15.22 9.77
N PHE A 180 -14.42 15.32 8.54
CA PHE A 180 -15.31 16.42 8.10
C PHE A 180 -16.63 15.88 7.51
N PRO A 181 -17.44 15.13 8.28
CA PRO A 181 -18.62 14.43 7.75
C PRO A 181 -19.72 15.38 7.25
N SER A 182 -19.76 16.61 7.74
CA SER A 182 -20.74 17.61 7.33
C SER A 182 -20.32 18.41 6.10
N ASP A 183 -19.06 18.31 5.67
CA ASP A 183 -18.55 19.02 4.50
C ASP A 183 -18.88 18.24 3.22
N ALA A 184 -19.70 18.85 2.36
CA ALA A 184 -20.07 18.26 1.07
C ALA A 184 -18.87 18.14 0.11
N ALA A 185 -17.83 18.98 0.24
CA ALA A 185 -16.62 18.86 -0.55
C ALA A 185 -15.78 17.65 -0.09
N ALA A 186 -15.63 17.44 1.22
CA ALA A 186 -14.89 16.31 1.79
C ALA A 186 -15.41 14.95 1.31
N ARG A 187 -16.73 14.83 1.12
CA ARG A 187 -17.37 13.60 0.62
C ARG A 187 -16.99 13.24 -0.83
N ARG A 188 -16.48 14.19 -1.60
CA ARG A 188 -16.12 14.00 -3.01
C ARG A 188 -14.62 13.84 -3.24
N VAL A 189 -13.81 14.00 -2.19
CA VAL A 189 -12.36 13.88 -2.26
C VAL A 189 -11.97 12.40 -2.13
N ALA A 190 -11.43 11.83 -3.20
CA ALA A 190 -11.06 10.41 -3.29
C ALA A 190 -9.53 10.20 -3.41
N ASP A 191 -8.75 11.26 -3.35
CA ASP A 191 -7.30 11.25 -3.59
C ASP A 191 -6.48 12.01 -2.52
N GLN A 192 -7.15 12.41 -1.45
CA GLN A 192 -6.53 13.06 -0.30
C GLN A 192 -7.00 12.41 1.01
N TYR A 193 -6.08 12.28 1.95
CA TYR A 193 -6.36 11.71 3.28
C TYR A 193 -5.44 12.30 4.34
N LEU A 194 -5.83 12.16 5.58
CA LEU A 194 -4.99 12.38 6.74
C LEU A 194 -4.28 11.07 7.10
N PHE A 195 -3.02 11.19 7.47
CA PHE A 195 -2.17 10.04 7.79
C PHE A 195 -1.54 10.23 9.17
#